data_ffd2041cc728873e4a0b29fcafe86da1
#
_entry.id   ffd2041cc728873e4a0b29fcafe86da1
#
_cell.length_a   1.000
_cell.length_b   1.000
_cell.length_c   1.000
_cell.angle_alpha   90.00
_cell.angle_beta   90.00
_cell.angle_gamma   90.00
#
_symmetry.space_group_name_H-M   'P 1'
#
loop_
_entity.id
_entity.type
_entity.pdbx_description
1 polymer ?
#
loop_
_entity_poly.entity_id
_entity_poly.type
_entity_poly.pdbx_seq_one_letter_code
_entity_poly.pdbx_strand_id
1 'polypeptide(L)'
;MQISTTMKRILIFLGILVSLTAAHFVFAQTTEGVITYEVKINMHRRLPPDREGMKEMMPEFNVHKEQLFFNTTESLYKPVVEEEQDEFANEDGGGMRMRFRRPDAEVYFNHSSSKKVTQQEFMGKKYLIEDSIKITPWKFGTESKTILGYPCRQATLYNEERKQTIVAWYTDKLRPFLGPEIYSTLPGAVIQVDINEGERVITALKVEPRVLKKSELKIPSGGTKITEKEFRKMMDEQMQRMGREGGVMIRN
;
A
#
# COMPACT_ATOMS: atom_id res chain seq x y z
N MET A 1 -67.90 1.89 -3.84
CA MET A 1 -67.15 2.58 -4.89
C MET A 1 -66.25 1.56 -5.58
N GLN A 2 -66.68 1.02 -6.73
CA GLN A 2 -65.88 0.01 -7.46
C GLN A 2 -64.87 0.72 -8.33
N ILE A 3 -63.57 0.43 -8.04
CA ILE A 3 -62.48 0.96 -8.84
C ILE A 3 -62.50 0.25 -10.19
N SER A 4 -62.66 1.03 -11.29
CA SER A 4 -62.68 0.53 -12.66
C SER A 4 -61.46 -0.34 -12.96
N THR A 5 -61.67 -1.43 -13.73
CA THR A 5 -60.60 -2.38 -14.11
C THR A 5 -59.40 -1.67 -14.79
N THR A 6 -59.69 -0.58 -15.51
CA THR A 6 -58.67 0.27 -16.13
C THR A 6 -57.81 1.00 -15.13
N MET A 7 -58.38 1.53 -14.03
CA MET A 7 -57.63 2.17 -12.95
C MET A 7 -56.76 1.20 -12.19
N LYS A 8 -57.21 -0.06 -11.98
CA LYS A 8 -56.38 -1.11 -11.37
C LYS A 8 -55.15 -1.43 -12.23
N ARG A 9 -55.32 -1.52 -13.55
CA ARG A 9 -54.19 -1.77 -14.46
C ARG A 9 -53.19 -0.62 -14.45
N ILE A 10 -53.64 0.63 -14.44
CA ILE A 10 -52.77 1.82 -14.38
C ILE A 10 -51.98 1.84 -13.04
N LEU A 11 -52.61 1.51 -11.91
CA LEU A 11 -51.94 1.43 -10.62
C LEU A 11 -50.87 0.31 -10.56
N ILE A 12 -51.17 -0.83 -11.22
CA ILE A 12 -50.20 -1.95 -11.31
C ILE A 12 -48.98 -1.54 -12.18
N PHE A 13 -49.23 -0.89 -13.33
CA PHE A 13 -48.14 -0.39 -14.19
C PHE A 13 -47.32 0.70 -13.49
N LEU A 14 -47.92 1.60 -12.73
CA LEU A 14 -47.22 2.61 -11.95
C LEU A 14 -46.40 1.99 -10.84
N GLY A 15 -46.90 0.96 -10.16
CA GLY A 15 -46.19 0.21 -9.15
C GLY A 15 -44.95 -0.54 -9.70
N ILE A 16 -45.07 -1.14 -10.90
CA ILE A 16 -43.98 -1.80 -11.60
C ILE A 16 -42.93 -0.78 -12.06
N LEU A 17 -43.33 0.37 -12.56
CA LEU A 17 -42.43 1.43 -12.99
C LEU A 17 -41.62 1.99 -11.81
N VAL A 18 -42.25 2.20 -10.66
CA VAL A 18 -41.59 2.66 -9.44
C VAL A 18 -40.62 1.59 -8.88
N SER A 19 -40.97 0.30 -8.97
CA SER A 19 -40.08 -0.77 -8.54
C SER A 19 -38.85 -0.97 -9.45
N LEU A 20 -38.99 -0.70 -10.75
CA LEU A 20 -37.85 -0.73 -11.69
C LEU A 20 -36.88 0.43 -11.48
N THR A 21 -37.32 1.60 -11.04
CA THR A 21 -36.44 2.74 -10.76
C THR A 21 -35.70 2.62 -9.45
N ALA A 22 -36.22 1.86 -8.48
CA ALA A 22 -35.53 1.60 -7.22
C ALA A 22 -34.36 0.60 -7.32
N ALA A 23 -34.27 -0.16 -8.41
CA ALA A 23 -33.23 -1.20 -8.58
C ALA A 23 -31.90 -0.67 -9.11
N HIS A 24 -31.77 0.60 -9.43
CA HIS A 24 -30.51 1.20 -9.89
C HIS A 24 -29.80 1.97 -8.78
N PHE A 25 -29.61 1.36 -7.60
CA PHE A 25 -28.48 1.74 -6.76
C PHE A 25 -27.21 1.26 -7.47
N VAL A 26 -26.77 2.02 -8.46
CA VAL A 26 -25.40 1.96 -8.93
C VAL A 26 -24.56 2.29 -7.71
N PHE A 27 -23.91 1.30 -7.13
CA PHE A 27 -22.84 1.53 -6.18
C PHE A 27 -21.76 2.28 -6.95
N ALA A 28 -21.83 3.61 -6.93
CA ALA A 28 -20.79 4.44 -7.47
C ALA A 28 -19.50 4.05 -6.73
N GLN A 29 -18.53 3.54 -7.46
CA GLN A 29 -17.23 3.23 -6.86
C GLN A 29 -16.70 4.50 -6.23
N THR A 30 -16.18 4.38 -5.01
CA THR A 30 -15.49 5.49 -4.34
C THR A 30 -14.33 5.93 -5.20
N THR A 31 -14.39 7.13 -5.73
CA THR A 31 -13.40 7.66 -6.67
C THR A 31 -12.39 8.60 -6.02
N GLU A 32 -12.64 9.03 -4.77
CA GLU A 32 -11.77 9.95 -4.03
C GLU A 32 -11.80 9.62 -2.54
N GLY A 33 -10.65 9.68 -1.89
CA GLY A 33 -10.54 9.42 -0.46
C GLY A 33 -9.15 9.06 0.01
N VAL A 34 -9.09 8.45 1.19
CA VAL A 34 -7.85 8.01 1.84
C VAL A 34 -8.00 6.56 2.31
N ILE A 35 -6.98 5.75 2.07
CA ILE A 35 -6.86 4.42 2.68
C ILE A 35 -5.66 4.48 3.64
N THR A 36 -5.91 4.17 4.91
CA THR A 36 -4.84 4.03 5.90
C THR A 36 -4.45 2.57 6.00
N TYR A 37 -3.18 2.28 5.86
CA TYR A 37 -2.60 0.95 5.96
C TYR A 37 -1.73 0.83 7.21
N GLU A 38 -1.74 -0.36 7.80
CA GLU A 38 -0.71 -0.83 8.72
C GLU A 38 0.31 -1.64 7.93
N VAL A 39 1.59 -1.34 8.15
CA VAL A 39 2.71 -2.11 7.63
C VAL A 39 3.37 -2.83 8.79
N LYS A 40 3.34 -4.15 8.79
CA LYS A 40 3.93 -5.03 9.79
C LYS A 40 5.10 -5.79 9.16
N ILE A 41 6.29 -5.63 9.72
CA ILE A 41 7.53 -6.25 9.23
C ILE A 41 8.07 -7.18 10.30
N ASN A 42 8.24 -8.47 10.00
CA ASN A 42 8.91 -9.40 10.89
C ASN A 42 10.44 -9.19 10.82
N MET A 43 10.97 -8.53 11.82
CA MET A 43 12.40 -8.19 11.89
C MET A 43 13.28 -9.42 12.09
N HIS A 44 12.78 -10.43 12.83
CA HIS A 44 13.52 -11.67 13.10
C HIS A 44 13.74 -12.51 11.83
N ARG A 45 12.79 -12.49 10.89
CA ARG A 45 12.92 -13.20 9.60
C ARG A 45 13.89 -12.52 8.62
N ARG A 46 14.25 -11.27 8.89
CA ARG A 46 15.21 -10.50 8.09
C ARG A 46 16.64 -10.57 8.61
N LEU A 47 16.83 -11.14 9.79
CA LEU A 47 18.17 -11.34 10.34
C LEU A 47 18.92 -12.40 9.55
N PRO A 48 20.18 -12.12 9.16
CA PRO A 48 21.06 -13.16 8.64
C PRO A 48 21.28 -14.28 9.66
N PRO A 49 21.52 -15.51 9.23
CA PRO A 49 21.68 -16.67 10.12
C PRO A 49 22.82 -16.49 11.16
N ASP A 50 23.85 -15.73 10.84
CA ASP A 50 24.99 -15.42 11.72
C ASP A 50 24.65 -14.41 12.83
N ARG A 51 23.44 -13.80 12.79
CA ARG A 51 22.98 -12.78 13.74
C ARG A 51 21.74 -13.17 14.54
N GLU A 52 21.45 -14.45 14.67
CA GLU A 52 20.27 -14.92 15.42
C GLU A 52 20.24 -14.46 16.88
N GLY A 53 21.40 -14.31 17.53
CA GLY A 53 21.47 -13.76 18.89
C GLY A 53 20.93 -12.34 19.05
N MET A 54 20.76 -11.58 17.95
CA MET A 54 20.14 -10.25 18.00
C MET A 54 18.62 -10.31 18.20
N LYS A 55 17.97 -11.45 18.01
CA LYS A 55 16.51 -11.61 18.20
C LYS A 55 16.07 -11.23 19.61
N GLU A 56 16.89 -11.51 20.62
CA GLU A 56 16.60 -11.17 22.03
C GLU A 56 16.69 -9.67 22.30
N MET A 57 17.42 -8.93 21.46
CA MET A 57 17.69 -7.51 21.64
C MET A 57 16.78 -6.60 20.80
N MET A 58 15.92 -7.17 19.95
CA MET A 58 15.07 -6.40 19.04
C MET A 58 13.64 -6.95 19.02
N PRO A 59 12.63 -6.10 18.82
CA PRO A 59 11.25 -6.54 18.69
C PRO A 59 11.08 -7.44 17.47
N GLU A 60 10.24 -8.46 17.58
CA GLU A 60 9.92 -9.35 16.46
C GLU A 60 9.30 -8.60 15.30
N PHE A 61 8.42 -7.65 15.60
CA PHE A 61 7.71 -6.88 14.60
C PHE A 61 8.01 -5.39 14.70
N ASN A 62 8.24 -4.76 13.55
CA ASN A 62 8.17 -3.32 13.37
C ASN A 62 6.81 -3.02 12.72
N VAL A 63 6.00 -2.18 13.39
CA VAL A 63 4.65 -1.83 12.94
C VAL A 63 4.55 -0.33 12.78
N HIS A 64 3.93 0.11 11.68
CA HIS A 64 3.73 1.53 11.40
C HIS A 64 2.55 1.76 10.46
N LYS A 65 2.15 3.03 10.28
CA LYS A 65 1.04 3.40 9.40
C LYS A 65 1.52 4.19 8.20
N GLU A 66 0.85 3.95 7.08
CA GLU A 66 1.03 4.68 5.83
C GLU A 66 -0.34 4.99 5.23
N GLN A 67 -0.41 6.03 4.41
CA GLN A 67 -1.67 6.48 3.80
C GLN A 67 -1.57 6.55 2.29
N LEU A 68 -2.62 6.09 1.63
CA LEU A 68 -2.87 6.24 0.21
C LEU A 68 -3.96 7.27 0.00
N PHE A 69 -3.59 8.45 -0.47
CA PHE A 69 -4.52 9.47 -0.95
C PHE A 69 -4.84 9.20 -2.42
N PHE A 70 -6.10 9.28 -2.81
CA PHE A 70 -6.48 9.00 -4.19
C PHE A 70 -7.65 9.84 -4.65
N ASN A 71 -7.66 10.19 -5.94
CA ASN A 71 -8.81 10.74 -6.67
C ASN A 71 -9.10 9.86 -7.89
N THR A 72 -9.85 10.36 -8.85
CA THR A 72 -10.28 9.61 -10.04
C THR A 72 -9.10 9.05 -10.86
N THR A 73 -7.99 9.77 -10.95
CA THR A 73 -6.87 9.44 -11.87
C THR A 73 -5.52 9.31 -11.17
N GLU A 74 -5.39 9.88 -9.99
CA GLU A 74 -4.12 9.99 -9.28
C GLU A 74 -4.16 9.27 -7.94
N SER A 75 -2.99 8.88 -7.45
CA SER A 75 -2.81 8.42 -6.08
C SER A 75 -1.41 8.76 -5.55
N LEU A 76 -1.33 8.98 -4.24
CA LEU A 76 -0.08 9.24 -3.51
C LEU A 76 -0.05 8.39 -2.26
N TYR A 77 0.91 7.49 -2.19
CA TYR A 77 1.20 6.66 -1.03
C TYR A 77 2.38 7.26 -0.27
N LYS A 78 2.23 7.47 1.03
CA LYS A 78 3.26 8.07 1.86
C LYS A 78 3.14 7.69 3.33
N PRO A 79 4.22 7.78 4.12
CA PRO A 79 4.18 7.60 5.56
C PRO A 79 3.18 8.56 6.24
N VAL A 80 2.52 8.09 7.28
CA VAL A 80 1.84 8.97 8.24
C VAL A 80 2.93 9.63 9.07
N VAL A 81 2.98 10.97 9.05
CA VAL A 81 3.78 11.72 10.01
C VAL A 81 2.99 11.68 11.32
N GLU A 82 3.21 10.64 12.12
CA GLU A 82 2.80 10.67 13.51
C GLU A 82 3.76 11.66 14.20
N GLU A 83 3.22 12.68 14.87
CA GLU A 83 4.02 13.41 15.85
C GLU A 83 4.60 12.35 16.77
N GLU A 84 5.93 12.33 16.89
CA GLU A 84 6.66 11.33 17.69
C GLU A 84 6.05 11.31 19.10
N GLN A 85 5.03 10.52 19.31
CA GLN A 85 4.65 10.11 20.65
C GLN A 85 5.72 9.12 21.05
N ASP A 86 6.62 9.56 21.92
CA ASP A 86 7.58 8.72 22.66
C ASP A 86 6.80 7.72 23.57
N GLU A 87 5.95 6.88 22.99
CA GLU A 87 5.13 5.90 23.72
C GLU A 87 5.94 4.76 24.35
N PHE A 88 7.26 4.77 24.21
CA PHE A 88 8.13 3.80 24.89
C PHE A 88 9.18 4.48 25.77
N ALA A 89 8.79 5.52 26.46
CA ALA A 89 9.54 6.00 27.62
C ALA A 89 9.22 5.10 28.84
N ASN A 90 9.71 3.86 28.82
CA ASN A 90 9.86 3.13 30.06
C ASN A 90 11.08 3.72 30.78
N GLU A 91 10.84 4.37 31.91
CA GLU A 91 11.81 5.09 32.74
C GLU A 91 12.86 4.18 33.44
N ASP A 92 12.83 2.86 33.23
CA ASP A 92 13.77 1.95 33.87
C ASP A 92 14.44 1.01 32.86
N GLY A 93 15.72 1.25 32.58
CA GLY A 93 16.62 0.28 31.95
C GLY A 93 17.46 0.85 30.81
N GLY A 94 18.75 1.09 31.06
CA GLY A 94 19.77 1.56 30.11
C GLY A 94 20.06 0.62 28.94
N GLY A 95 19.05 0.28 28.14
CA GLY A 95 19.19 -0.46 26.89
C GLY A 95 19.43 0.50 25.72
N MET A 96 20.42 0.18 24.89
CA MET A 96 20.72 0.90 23.65
C MET A 96 19.50 0.84 22.72
N ARG A 97 18.72 1.94 22.61
CA ARG A 97 17.54 2.01 21.75
C ARG A 97 17.99 2.10 20.31
N MET A 98 17.88 1.02 19.54
CA MET A 98 18.02 1.07 18.09
C MET A 98 16.78 1.77 17.51
N ARG A 99 16.93 3.06 17.16
CA ARG A 99 15.94 3.76 16.34
C ARG A 99 16.06 3.27 14.90
N PHE A 100 15.15 2.42 14.49
CA PHE A 100 15.02 2.04 13.08
C PHE A 100 14.35 3.18 12.32
N ARG A 101 15.14 4.20 11.95
CA ARG A 101 14.66 5.25 11.07
C ARG A 101 14.38 4.65 9.70
N ARG A 102 13.13 4.69 9.30
CA ARG A 102 12.72 4.27 7.96
C ARG A 102 13.11 5.33 6.94
N PRO A 103 13.58 4.93 5.75
CA PRO A 103 13.68 5.87 4.64
C PRO A 103 12.27 6.34 4.28
N ASP A 104 12.05 7.66 4.32
CA ASP A 104 10.82 8.25 3.84
C ASP A 104 10.69 7.98 2.34
N ALA A 105 9.63 7.30 1.94
CA ALA A 105 9.31 7.05 0.55
C ALA A 105 7.90 7.53 0.24
N GLU A 106 7.76 8.33 -0.80
CA GLU A 106 6.49 8.74 -1.36
C GLU A 106 6.36 8.18 -2.78
N VAL A 107 5.25 7.53 -3.08
CA VAL A 107 4.99 6.92 -4.39
C VAL A 107 3.72 7.52 -4.98
N TYR A 108 3.88 8.28 -6.04
CA TYR A 108 2.79 8.91 -6.78
C TYR A 108 2.56 8.20 -8.11
N PHE A 109 1.27 8.02 -8.43
CA PHE A 109 0.81 7.51 -9.72
C PHE A 109 -0.19 8.45 -10.35
N ASN A 110 -0.06 8.67 -11.66
CA ASN A 110 -1.10 9.26 -12.49
C ASN A 110 -1.41 8.29 -13.63
N HIS A 111 -2.57 7.65 -13.56
CA HIS A 111 -2.97 6.61 -14.50
C HIS A 111 -3.37 7.18 -15.87
N SER A 112 -3.85 8.44 -15.94
CA SER A 112 -4.21 9.09 -17.21
C SER A 112 -3.00 9.37 -18.08
N SER A 113 -1.87 9.72 -17.46
CA SER A 113 -0.62 10.00 -18.17
C SER A 113 0.40 8.87 -18.10
N SER A 114 0.02 7.73 -17.50
CA SER A 114 0.93 6.59 -17.25
C SER A 114 2.21 6.99 -16.50
N LYS A 115 2.14 7.99 -15.63
CA LYS A 115 3.29 8.53 -14.91
C LYS A 115 3.39 7.96 -13.51
N LYS A 116 4.61 7.54 -13.12
CA LYS A 116 4.99 7.18 -11.76
C LYS A 116 6.11 8.11 -11.30
N VAL A 117 6.00 8.63 -10.07
CA VAL A 117 7.05 9.41 -9.41
C VAL A 117 7.29 8.83 -8.03
N THR A 118 8.53 8.44 -7.75
CA THR A 118 8.93 7.99 -6.42
C THR A 118 9.95 8.98 -5.85
N GLN A 119 9.65 9.55 -4.68
CA GLN A 119 10.65 10.25 -3.90
C GLN A 119 11.08 9.31 -2.79
N GLN A 120 12.38 9.11 -2.63
CA GLN A 120 12.92 8.22 -1.61
C GLN A 120 14.17 8.82 -0.99
N GLU A 121 14.25 8.76 0.36
CA GLU A 121 15.47 9.08 1.07
C GLU A 121 16.39 7.85 1.11
N PHE A 122 17.66 8.05 0.77
CA PHE A 122 18.70 7.04 0.91
C PHE A 122 19.99 7.69 1.38
N MET A 123 20.55 7.21 2.51
CA MET A 123 21.76 7.76 3.14
C MET A 123 21.72 9.27 3.38
N GLY A 124 20.59 9.79 3.86
CA GLY A 124 20.38 11.20 4.16
C GLY A 124 20.20 12.11 2.93
N LYS A 125 20.12 11.54 1.73
CA LYS A 125 19.86 12.28 0.49
C LYS A 125 18.52 11.88 -0.09
N LYS A 126 17.76 12.86 -0.59
CA LYS A 126 16.50 12.61 -1.30
C LYS A 126 16.76 12.41 -2.79
N TYR A 127 16.15 11.38 -3.33
CA TYR A 127 16.18 11.05 -4.76
C TYR A 127 14.78 11.10 -5.34
N LEU A 128 14.67 11.58 -6.58
CA LEU A 128 13.43 11.66 -7.33
C LEU A 128 13.54 10.76 -8.55
N ILE A 129 12.74 9.72 -8.59
CA ILE A 129 12.73 8.70 -9.65
C ILE A 129 11.43 8.88 -10.44
N GLU A 130 11.55 9.29 -11.70
CA GLU A 130 10.42 9.39 -12.61
C GLU A 130 10.45 8.21 -13.59
N ASP A 131 9.31 7.52 -13.74
CA ASP A 131 9.16 6.37 -14.63
C ASP A 131 7.70 6.31 -15.16
N SER A 132 7.47 5.44 -16.12
CA SER A 132 6.12 5.05 -16.53
C SER A 132 5.55 3.95 -15.63
N ILE A 133 4.24 3.84 -15.58
CA ILE A 133 3.57 2.75 -14.89
C ILE A 133 3.80 1.46 -15.67
N LYS A 134 4.43 0.47 -15.04
CA LYS A 134 4.66 -0.85 -15.62
C LYS A 134 3.56 -1.80 -15.14
N ILE A 135 2.96 -2.52 -16.07
CA ILE A 135 1.96 -3.53 -15.74
C ILE A 135 2.67 -4.71 -15.09
N THR A 136 2.22 -5.07 -13.91
CA THR A 136 2.72 -6.21 -13.15
C THR A 136 2.00 -7.48 -13.61
N PRO A 137 2.70 -8.60 -13.91
CA PRO A 137 2.09 -9.85 -14.41
C PRO A 137 1.47 -10.66 -13.26
N TRP A 138 0.38 -10.18 -12.70
CA TRP A 138 -0.35 -10.86 -11.65
C TRP A 138 -1.02 -12.15 -12.15
N LYS A 139 -0.93 -13.22 -11.34
CA LYS A 139 -1.71 -14.44 -11.52
C LYS A 139 -2.95 -14.34 -10.63
N PHE A 140 -4.13 -14.39 -11.22
CA PHE A 140 -5.39 -14.32 -10.49
C PHE A 140 -5.73 -15.69 -9.88
N GLY A 141 -5.99 -15.70 -8.58
CA GLY A 141 -6.43 -16.87 -7.83
C GLY A 141 -7.95 -16.99 -7.80
N THR A 142 -8.43 -18.13 -7.29
CA THR A 142 -9.86 -18.42 -7.08
C THR A 142 -10.32 -18.10 -5.66
N GLU A 143 -9.39 -17.88 -4.75
CA GLU A 143 -9.69 -17.59 -3.35
C GLU A 143 -10.31 -16.22 -3.16
N SER A 144 -11.21 -16.13 -2.19
CA SER A 144 -11.86 -14.91 -1.78
C SER A 144 -11.96 -14.83 -0.27
N LYS A 145 -11.88 -13.62 0.28
CA LYS A 145 -12.13 -13.33 1.70
C LYS A 145 -12.68 -11.92 1.87
N THR A 146 -13.24 -11.63 3.04
CA THR A 146 -13.71 -10.29 3.37
C THR A 146 -12.70 -9.57 4.25
N ILE A 147 -12.29 -8.37 3.87
CA ILE A 147 -11.41 -7.48 4.65
C ILE A 147 -12.09 -6.12 4.77
N LEU A 148 -12.25 -5.58 5.98
CA LEU A 148 -12.96 -4.31 6.25
C LEU A 148 -14.37 -4.26 5.63
N GLY A 149 -15.06 -5.40 5.54
CA GLY A 149 -16.38 -5.49 4.89
C GLY A 149 -16.34 -5.53 3.36
N TYR A 150 -15.17 -5.40 2.72
CA TYR A 150 -15.02 -5.52 1.27
C TYR A 150 -14.77 -6.97 0.86
N PRO A 151 -15.54 -7.53 -0.09
CA PRO A 151 -15.20 -8.80 -0.71
C PRO A 151 -13.93 -8.62 -1.55
N CYS A 152 -12.91 -9.40 -1.22
CA CYS A 152 -11.60 -9.35 -1.86
C CYS A 152 -11.29 -10.66 -2.58
N ARG A 153 -10.64 -10.56 -3.74
CA ARG A 153 -10.11 -11.67 -4.52
C ARG A 153 -8.59 -11.68 -4.44
N GLN A 154 -8.02 -12.88 -4.56
CA GLN A 154 -6.59 -13.09 -4.49
C GLN A 154 -5.92 -12.86 -5.85
N ALA A 155 -4.73 -12.27 -5.82
CA ALA A 155 -3.78 -12.28 -6.92
C ALA A 155 -2.38 -12.54 -6.37
N THR A 156 -1.56 -13.29 -7.11
CA THR A 156 -0.21 -13.65 -6.71
C THR A 156 0.81 -13.18 -7.72
N LEU A 157 2.00 -12.85 -7.24
CA LEU A 157 3.14 -12.46 -8.06
C LEU A 157 4.39 -13.10 -7.46
N TYR A 158 5.24 -13.66 -8.29
CA TYR A 158 6.59 -14.02 -7.92
C TYR A 158 7.59 -13.01 -8.48
N ASN A 159 8.38 -12.40 -7.61
CA ASN A 159 9.44 -11.47 -7.98
C ASN A 159 10.76 -12.25 -8.07
N GLU A 160 11.21 -12.55 -9.28
CA GLU A 160 12.43 -13.32 -9.55
C GLU A 160 13.69 -12.65 -9.02
N GLU A 161 13.78 -11.31 -9.13
CA GLU A 161 14.98 -10.57 -8.70
C GLU A 161 15.19 -10.65 -7.19
N ARG A 162 14.09 -10.54 -6.43
CA ARG A 162 14.11 -10.56 -4.96
C ARG A 162 13.80 -11.92 -4.36
N LYS A 163 13.43 -12.90 -5.19
CA LYS A 163 12.97 -14.24 -4.78
C LYS A 163 11.84 -14.15 -3.76
N GLN A 164 10.85 -13.30 -4.04
CA GLN A 164 9.73 -13.02 -3.14
C GLN A 164 8.42 -13.49 -3.75
N THR A 165 7.64 -14.21 -2.97
CA THR A 165 6.24 -14.49 -3.26
C THR A 165 5.37 -13.39 -2.66
N ILE A 166 4.54 -12.76 -3.47
CA ILE A 166 3.63 -11.68 -3.07
C ILE A 166 2.21 -12.16 -3.28
N VAL A 167 1.39 -12.09 -2.25
CA VAL A 167 -0.05 -12.37 -2.29
C VAL A 167 -0.79 -11.07 -2.02
N ALA A 168 -1.57 -10.61 -3.00
CA ALA A 168 -2.40 -9.41 -2.89
C ALA A 168 -3.87 -9.78 -2.82
N TRP A 169 -4.60 -9.08 -1.96
CA TRP A 169 -6.06 -9.15 -1.84
C TRP A 169 -6.65 -7.82 -2.28
N TYR A 170 -7.44 -7.83 -3.34
CA TYR A 170 -8.00 -6.63 -3.95
C TYR A 170 -9.52 -6.71 -4.08
N THR A 171 -10.17 -5.56 -4.05
CA THR A 171 -11.63 -5.42 -4.20
C THR A 171 -12.00 -4.56 -5.40
N ASP A 172 -13.07 -4.93 -6.09
CA ASP A 172 -13.68 -4.16 -7.17
C ASP A 172 -14.71 -3.12 -6.68
N LYS A 173 -14.92 -3.02 -5.37
CA LYS A 173 -15.84 -2.03 -4.76
C LYS A 173 -15.24 -0.63 -4.67
N LEU A 174 -13.94 -0.52 -4.85
CA LEU A 174 -13.21 0.74 -4.97
C LEU A 174 -12.66 0.86 -6.39
N ARG A 175 -12.24 2.08 -6.78
CA ARG A 175 -11.72 2.28 -8.13
C ARG A 175 -10.51 1.37 -8.42
N PRO A 176 -10.31 0.95 -9.67
CA PRO A 176 -9.16 0.13 -10.05
C PRO A 176 -7.83 0.88 -9.90
N PHE A 177 -6.76 0.13 -9.90
CA PHE A 177 -5.39 0.63 -9.87
C PHE A 177 -5.07 1.47 -8.62
N LEU A 178 -5.56 1.03 -7.48
CA LEU A 178 -5.17 1.53 -6.16
C LEU A 178 -4.42 0.47 -5.39
N GLY A 179 -3.39 0.87 -4.67
CA GLY A 179 -2.66 -0.04 -3.79
C GLY A 179 -1.49 0.63 -3.08
N PRO A 180 -0.99 -0.01 -2.02
CA PRO A 180 0.17 0.48 -1.31
C PRO A 180 1.43 0.32 -2.17
N GLU A 181 2.37 1.24 -2.04
CA GLU A 181 3.65 1.25 -2.74
C GLU A 181 3.51 1.06 -4.26
N ILE A 182 4.11 -0.01 -4.79
CA ILE A 182 4.08 -0.35 -6.23
C ILE A 182 2.96 -1.34 -6.59
N TYR A 183 2.16 -1.81 -5.61
CA TYR A 183 1.14 -2.83 -5.80
C TYR A 183 -0.21 -2.25 -6.25
N SER A 184 -0.20 -1.40 -7.27
CA SER A 184 -1.35 -0.61 -7.74
C SER A 184 -1.83 -0.97 -9.15
N THR A 185 -1.48 -2.17 -9.68
CA THR A 185 -1.80 -2.53 -11.07
C THR A 185 -2.89 -3.61 -11.20
N LEU A 186 -3.64 -3.86 -10.11
CA LEU A 186 -4.78 -4.78 -10.10
C LEU A 186 -6.08 -4.08 -10.53
N PRO A 187 -7.07 -4.83 -11.07
CA PRO A 187 -8.36 -4.27 -11.51
C PRO A 187 -9.29 -3.96 -10.33
N GLY A 188 -8.77 -3.34 -9.30
CA GLY A 188 -9.44 -2.96 -8.06
C GLY A 188 -8.45 -2.33 -7.08
N ALA A 189 -8.93 -1.98 -5.89
CA ALA A 189 -8.08 -1.48 -4.82
C ALA A 189 -7.48 -2.65 -4.02
N VAL A 190 -6.17 -2.62 -3.82
CA VAL A 190 -5.46 -3.60 -3.01
C VAL A 190 -5.65 -3.26 -1.53
N ILE A 191 -6.29 -4.16 -0.80
CA ILE A 191 -6.62 -4.00 0.62
C ILE A 191 -5.57 -4.67 1.51
N GLN A 192 -4.92 -5.73 1.02
CA GLN A 192 -3.84 -6.38 1.75
C GLN A 192 -2.78 -6.89 0.78
N VAL A 193 -1.53 -6.81 1.19
CA VAL A 193 -0.38 -7.44 0.55
C VAL A 193 0.37 -8.25 1.59
N ASP A 194 0.65 -9.50 1.30
CA ASP A 194 1.52 -10.37 2.10
C ASP A 194 2.73 -10.75 1.26
N ILE A 195 3.91 -10.53 1.80
CA ILE A 195 5.18 -10.83 1.17
C ILE A 195 5.86 -11.91 1.98
N ASN A 196 6.19 -13.04 1.31
CA ASN A 196 6.85 -14.19 1.90
C ASN A 196 6.14 -14.71 3.15
N GLU A 197 4.81 -14.90 3.08
CA GLU A 197 4.03 -15.54 4.17
C GLU A 197 4.26 -14.87 5.53
N GLY A 198 4.06 -13.57 5.60
CA GLY A 198 4.13 -12.78 6.84
C GLY A 198 5.51 -12.19 7.16
N GLU A 199 6.51 -12.27 6.26
CA GLU A 199 7.75 -11.49 6.45
C GLU A 199 7.45 -9.99 6.43
N ARG A 200 6.54 -9.56 5.54
CA ARG A 200 6.00 -8.21 5.53
C ARG A 200 4.55 -8.23 5.10
N VAL A 201 3.70 -7.69 5.92
CA VAL A 201 2.26 -7.59 5.64
C VAL A 201 1.83 -6.14 5.66
N ILE A 202 1.14 -5.71 4.61
CA ILE A 202 0.53 -4.38 4.49
C ILE A 202 -0.97 -4.60 4.46
N THR A 203 -1.70 -4.10 5.46
CA THR A 203 -3.16 -4.31 5.55
C THR A 203 -3.86 -2.98 5.74
N ALA A 204 -4.89 -2.73 4.93
CA ALA A 204 -5.75 -1.56 5.14
C ALA A 204 -6.46 -1.67 6.49
N LEU A 205 -6.37 -0.61 7.28
CA LEU A 205 -7.07 -0.45 8.56
C LEU A 205 -8.38 0.32 8.38
N LYS A 206 -8.42 1.25 7.41
CA LYS A 206 -9.56 2.14 7.19
C LYS A 206 -9.60 2.62 5.75
N VAL A 207 -10.80 2.75 5.22
CA VAL A 207 -11.09 3.43 3.95
C VAL A 207 -12.01 4.61 4.26
N GLU A 208 -11.61 5.81 3.89
CA GLU A 208 -12.32 7.06 4.14
C GLU A 208 -12.67 7.75 2.83
N PRO A 209 -13.89 7.54 2.30
CA PRO A 209 -14.39 8.32 1.17
C PRO A 209 -14.55 9.78 1.60
N ARG A 210 -13.80 10.68 0.99
CA ARG A 210 -13.90 12.11 1.24
C ARG A 210 -13.21 12.92 0.15
N VAL A 211 -13.58 14.16 0.04
CA VAL A 211 -12.88 15.12 -0.82
C VAL A 211 -11.49 15.41 -0.22
N LEU A 212 -10.47 15.38 -1.07
CA LEU A 212 -9.10 15.66 -0.67
C LEU A 212 -8.82 17.17 -0.70
N LYS A 213 -8.01 17.63 0.25
CA LYS A 213 -7.42 18.97 0.17
C LYS A 213 -6.34 18.98 -0.92
N LYS A 214 -6.19 20.09 -1.63
CA LYS A 214 -5.14 20.26 -2.67
C LYS A 214 -3.72 19.94 -2.21
N SER A 215 -3.46 20.06 -0.89
CA SER A 215 -2.15 19.75 -0.29
C SER A 215 -1.90 18.27 -0.05
N GLU A 216 -2.93 17.43 -0.05
CA GLU A 216 -2.82 16.01 0.32
C GLU A 216 -2.35 15.12 -0.83
N LEU A 217 -2.66 15.54 -2.07
CA LEU A 217 -2.30 14.81 -3.30
C LEU A 217 -1.40 15.69 -4.18
N LYS A 218 -0.18 15.94 -3.73
CA LYS A 218 0.83 16.67 -4.49
C LYS A 218 1.86 15.72 -5.06
N ILE A 219 2.26 15.96 -6.31
CA ILE A 219 3.37 15.22 -6.92
C ILE A 219 4.63 15.47 -6.09
N PRO A 220 5.31 14.41 -5.62
CA PRO A 220 6.59 14.54 -4.93
C PRO A 220 7.58 15.33 -5.77
N SER A 221 8.28 16.25 -5.14
CA SER A 221 9.25 17.13 -5.82
C SER A 221 10.45 17.37 -4.91
N GLY A 222 11.58 17.63 -5.54
CA GLY A 222 12.85 17.83 -4.82
C GLY A 222 13.66 16.54 -4.70
N GLY A 223 14.94 16.70 -4.44
CA GLY A 223 15.93 15.63 -4.45
C GLY A 223 16.68 15.53 -5.80
N THR A 224 17.66 14.65 -5.83
CA THR A 224 18.46 14.38 -7.02
C THR A 224 17.67 13.51 -7.99
N LYS A 225 17.45 13.98 -9.21
CA LYS A 225 16.82 13.16 -10.26
C LYS A 225 17.74 12.02 -10.64
N ILE A 226 17.17 10.82 -10.65
CA ILE A 226 17.89 9.58 -10.97
C ILE A 226 16.92 8.59 -11.63
N THR A 227 17.43 7.70 -12.45
CA THR A 227 16.63 6.61 -13.01
C THR A 227 16.47 5.48 -11.99
N GLU A 228 15.40 4.67 -12.12
CA GLU A 228 15.20 3.50 -11.27
C GLU A 228 16.39 2.54 -11.31
N LYS A 229 16.98 2.35 -12.51
CA LYS A 229 18.15 1.50 -12.72
C LYS A 229 19.38 2.01 -11.97
N GLU A 230 19.67 3.30 -12.06
CA GLU A 230 20.81 3.92 -11.38
C GLU A 230 20.62 3.91 -9.87
N PHE A 231 19.42 4.21 -9.38
CA PHE A 231 19.10 4.16 -7.96
C PHE A 231 19.27 2.74 -7.41
N ARG A 232 18.79 1.73 -8.13
CA ARG A 232 18.93 0.32 -7.73
C ARG A 232 20.41 -0.08 -7.69
N LYS A 233 21.19 0.26 -8.72
CA LYS A 233 22.64 0.01 -8.76
C LYS A 233 23.35 0.64 -7.55
N MET A 234 23.02 1.89 -7.24
CA MET A 234 23.59 2.59 -6.09
C MET A 234 23.27 1.87 -4.75
N MET A 235 22.04 1.42 -4.58
CA MET A 235 21.63 0.64 -3.40
C MET A 235 22.40 -0.68 -3.29
N ASP A 236 22.53 -1.42 -4.40
CA ASP A 236 23.22 -2.71 -4.44
C ASP A 236 24.71 -2.55 -4.10
N GLU A 237 25.37 -1.55 -4.68
CA GLU A 237 26.76 -1.23 -4.38
C GLU A 237 26.98 -0.90 -2.90
N GLN A 238 26.05 -0.15 -2.31
CA GLN A 238 26.14 0.20 -0.90
C GLN A 238 25.90 -1.02 0.01
N MET A 239 24.94 -1.88 -0.31
CA MET A 239 24.70 -3.11 0.43
C MET A 239 25.91 -4.05 0.37
N GLN A 240 26.56 -4.16 -0.80
CA GLN A 240 27.79 -4.94 -0.95
C GLN A 240 28.95 -4.38 -0.11
N ARG A 241 29.10 -3.05 -0.04
CA ARG A 241 30.12 -2.41 0.82
C ARG A 241 29.88 -2.72 2.30
N MET A 242 28.65 -2.51 2.79
CA MET A 242 28.30 -2.82 4.18
C MET A 242 28.49 -4.31 4.53
N GLY A 243 28.21 -5.22 3.58
CA GLY A 243 28.46 -6.64 3.77
C GLY A 243 29.97 -7.00 3.84
N ARG A 244 30.82 -6.28 3.08
CA ARG A 244 32.28 -6.47 3.11
C ARG A 244 32.93 -5.88 4.37
N GLU A 245 32.49 -4.68 4.76
CA GLU A 245 33.02 -4.00 5.97
C GLU A 245 32.59 -4.70 7.27
N GLY A 246 31.37 -5.27 7.30
CA GLY A 246 30.89 -6.11 8.40
C GLY A 246 31.68 -7.42 8.58
N GLY A 247 32.35 -7.91 7.52
CA GLY A 247 33.21 -9.10 7.57
C GLY A 247 34.66 -8.84 7.98
N VAL A 248 35.10 -7.58 8.03
CA VAL A 248 36.50 -7.21 8.34
C VAL A 248 36.70 -6.92 9.83
N MET A 249 35.66 -6.73 10.63
CA MET A 249 35.80 -6.49 12.08
C MET A 249 35.99 -7.75 12.94
N ILE A 250 36.13 -8.94 12.34
CA ILE A 250 36.47 -10.16 13.09
C ILE A 250 37.76 -10.76 12.53
N ARG A 251 38.80 -9.94 12.49
CA ARG A 251 40.14 -10.47 12.25
C ARG A 251 41.20 -9.56 12.91
N ASN A 252 41.23 -9.64 14.24
CA ASN A 252 42.45 -9.52 15.05
C ASN A 252 42.17 -10.07 16.44
#